data_84a2de020aa2471035aa65a3a3f4d4b6
#
_entry.id   84a2de020aa2471035aa65a3a3f4d4b6
#
_cell.length_a   1.000
_cell.length_b   1.000
_cell.length_c   1.000
_cell.angle_alpha   90.00
_cell.angle_beta   90.00
_cell.angle_gamma   90.00
#
_symmetry.space_group_name_H-M   'P 1'
#
loop_
_entity.id
_entity.type
_entity.pdbx_description
1 polymer ?
#
loop_
_entity_poly.entity_id
_entity_poly.type
_entity_poly.pdbx_seq_one_letter_code
_entity_poly.pdbx_strand_id
1 'polypeptide(L)'
;ELGEQVVGFPAFTIDAPAGTVVELLTHEAHEVGGPELLNTHFNAWSRWTCREGRNRFEAFDFESARWLQLHIRNFTGKVTVSGVGLRRRIFPWPHDPAIRIGDPAIQRVMDATVNTLNNSAQDLIVDGMGRERQQYSGDCGHQLHAVMGTFGETRLPRRFLITYSQGLSSEGYFLDCWPAYDRLARVMQKQLGLSNWGPLLDHG
;
A
#
# COMPACT_ATOMS: atom_id res chain seq x y z
N GLU A 1 11.04 -4.88 12.60
CA GLU A 1 9.99 -5.68 11.96
C GLU A 1 8.64 -5.39 12.60
N LEU A 2 7.57 -5.32 11.79
CA LEU A 2 6.21 -5.02 12.23
C LEU A 2 5.36 -6.29 12.49
N GLY A 3 5.93 -7.49 12.26
CA GLY A 3 5.23 -8.76 12.40
C GLY A 3 4.39 -9.16 11.18
N GLU A 4 3.69 -8.22 10.57
CA GLU A 4 2.92 -8.40 9.34
C GLU A 4 3.15 -7.22 8.37
N GLN A 5 2.77 -7.41 7.12
CA GLN A 5 2.73 -6.30 6.16
C GLN A 5 1.52 -5.42 6.42
N VAL A 6 1.75 -4.13 6.56
CA VAL A 6 0.72 -3.13 6.80
C VAL A 6 0.94 -1.88 5.95
N VAL A 7 -0.14 -1.15 5.72
CA VAL A 7 -0.12 0.13 5.02
C VAL A 7 -0.39 1.26 6.00
N GLY A 8 0.41 2.29 5.93
CA GLY A 8 0.26 3.45 6.80
C GLY A 8 1.36 4.49 6.60
N PHE A 9 1.30 5.53 7.38
CA PHE A 9 2.26 6.63 7.36
C PHE A 9 3.42 6.30 8.29
N PRO A 10 4.65 6.10 7.77
CA PRO A 10 5.83 5.90 8.60
C PRO A 10 6.04 7.06 9.57
N ALA A 11 6.31 6.73 10.82
CA ALA A 11 6.48 7.72 11.88
C ALA A 11 7.52 7.28 12.91
N PHE A 12 8.19 8.24 13.51
CA PHE A 12 9.09 8.04 14.64
C PHE A 12 9.31 9.32 15.44
N THR A 13 9.82 9.18 16.65
CA THR A 13 10.29 10.29 17.49
C THR A 13 11.78 10.13 17.71
N ILE A 14 12.51 11.23 17.62
CA ILE A 14 13.95 11.26 17.85
C ILE A 14 14.34 12.49 18.68
N ASP A 15 15.19 12.27 19.66
CA ASP A 15 15.88 13.33 20.40
C ASP A 15 17.32 13.37 19.91
N ALA A 16 17.73 14.47 19.30
CA ALA A 16 19.00 14.57 18.58
C ALA A 16 19.50 16.02 18.49
N PRO A 17 20.81 16.22 18.28
CA PRO A 17 21.36 17.53 17.94
C PRO A 17 20.80 18.10 16.65
N ALA A 18 20.78 19.42 16.54
CA ALA A 18 20.40 20.10 15.31
C ALA A 18 21.29 19.68 14.14
N GLY A 19 20.70 19.50 12.95
CA GLY A 19 21.41 19.06 11.75
C GLY A 19 21.60 17.55 11.63
N THR A 20 21.21 16.76 12.63
CA THR A 20 21.15 15.29 12.51
C THR A 20 20.24 14.91 11.35
N VAL A 21 20.73 14.06 10.47
CA VAL A 21 19.98 13.56 9.30
C VAL A 21 19.47 12.16 9.59
N VAL A 22 18.18 11.93 9.38
CA VAL A 22 17.54 10.62 9.51
C VAL A 22 16.97 10.22 8.16
N GLU A 23 17.31 9.02 7.72
CA GLU A 23 16.72 8.38 6.54
C GLU A 23 15.96 7.13 7.00
N LEU A 24 14.71 7.07 6.65
CA LEU A 24 13.85 5.90 6.90
C LEU A 24 13.59 5.20 5.58
N LEU A 25 13.91 3.92 5.54
CA LEU A 25 13.62 3.01 4.44
C LEU A 25 12.49 2.07 4.87
N THR A 26 11.60 1.78 3.94
CA THR A 26 10.49 0.84 4.14
C THR A 26 10.57 -0.29 3.13
N HIS A 27 10.23 -1.50 3.54
CA HIS A 27 10.21 -2.66 2.65
C HIS A 27 9.15 -3.69 3.08
N GLU A 28 8.56 -4.36 2.10
CA GLU A 28 7.54 -5.38 2.34
C GLU A 28 8.13 -6.73 2.72
N ALA A 29 9.27 -7.09 2.13
CA ALA A 29 9.94 -8.36 2.34
C ALA A 29 11.45 -8.15 2.58
N HIS A 30 11.99 -8.83 3.57
CA HIS A 30 13.41 -8.84 3.89
C HIS A 30 13.75 -10.19 4.53
N GLU A 31 14.83 -10.80 4.08
CA GLU A 31 15.31 -12.04 4.67
C GLU A 31 16.04 -11.75 5.97
N VAL A 32 15.68 -12.46 7.02
CA VAL A 32 16.40 -12.38 8.30
C VAL A 32 17.82 -12.93 8.09
N GLY A 33 18.83 -12.12 8.41
CA GLY A 33 20.24 -12.42 8.11
C GLY A 33 20.67 -12.07 6.69
N GLY A 34 19.79 -11.48 5.89
CA GLY A 34 20.11 -10.90 4.59
C GLY A 34 20.95 -9.62 4.68
N PRO A 35 21.08 -8.85 3.60
CA PRO A 35 21.89 -7.64 3.57
C PRO A 35 21.51 -6.65 4.69
N GLU A 36 22.51 -6.00 5.29
CA GLU A 36 22.28 -5.02 6.37
C GLU A 36 21.41 -3.84 5.92
N LEU A 37 21.43 -3.51 4.63
CA LEU A 37 20.65 -2.44 4.04
C LEU A 37 19.41 -3.01 3.37
N LEU A 38 18.23 -2.50 3.73
CA LEU A 38 17.00 -2.80 3.00
C LEU A 38 17.13 -2.31 1.55
N ASN A 39 16.86 -3.21 0.62
CA ASN A 39 16.76 -2.85 -0.79
C ASN A 39 15.36 -2.31 -1.04
N THR A 40 15.21 -1.00 -1.07
CA THR A 40 13.92 -0.37 -1.35
C THR A 40 13.70 -0.27 -2.85
N HIS A 41 12.56 -0.77 -3.30
CA HIS A 41 12.09 -0.51 -4.64
C HIS A 41 11.27 0.80 -4.66
N PHE A 42 11.21 1.47 -5.80
CA PHE A 42 10.30 2.59 -6.06
C PHE A 42 10.42 3.78 -5.09
N ASN A 43 11.63 4.10 -4.65
CA ASN A 43 11.89 5.25 -3.76
C ASN A 43 11.13 5.22 -2.43
N ALA A 44 10.86 4.05 -1.88
CA ALA A 44 10.20 3.88 -0.59
C ALA A 44 11.11 4.29 0.58
N TRP A 45 11.58 5.52 0.56
CA TRP A 45 12.43 6.12 1.59
C TRP A 45 12.12 7.60 1.76
N SER A 46 12.38 8.10 2.97
CA SER A 46 12.20 9.51 3.33
C SER A 46 13.39 10.01 4.13
N ARG A 47 13.71 11.31 4.00
CA ARG A 47 14.80 11.97 4.72
C ARG A 47 14.27 13.15 5.49
N TRP A 48 14.76 13.28 6.73
CA TRP A 48 14.50 14.43 7.60
C TRP A 48 15.79 14.98 8.18
N THR A 49 15.78 16.27 8.50
CA THR A 49 16.83 16.95 9.25
C THR A 49 16.26 17.43 10.59
N CYS A 50 16.90 17.05 11.67
CA CYS A 50 16.47 17.38 13.02
C CYS A 50 16.75 18.83 13.39
N ARG A 51 15.87 19.42 14.17
CA ARG A 51 16.16 20.54 15.05
C ARG A 51 16.76 20.03 16.35
N GLU A 52 17.37 20.92 17.15
CA GLU A 52 17.88 20.56 18.48
C GLU A 52 16.77 19.99 19.36
N GLY A 53 17.08 18.87 20.05
CA GLY A 53 16.20 18.20 20.98
C GLY A 53 15.17 17.27 20.33
N ARG A 54 13.96 17.25 20.89
CA ARG A 54 12.92 16.29 20.50
C ARG A 54 12.23 16.67 19.19
N ASN A 55 12.29 15.77 18.22
CA ASN A 55 11.60 15.86 16.93
C ASN A 55 10.60 14.70 16.80
N ARG A 56 9.44 14.98 16.19
CA ARG A 56 8.49 13.96 15.77
C ARG A 56 8.29 14.06 14.27
N PHE A 57 8.54 12.97 13.58
CA PHE A 57 8.38 12.87 12.14
C PHE A 57 7.27 11.89 11.78
N GLU A 58 6.53 12.24 10.74
CA GLU A 58 5.57 11.38 10.06
C GLU A 58 5.70 11.67 8.58
N ALA A 59 5.75 10.64 7.74
CA ALA A 59 5.83 10.79 6.30
C ALA A 59 4.53 11.41 5.74
N PHE A 60 4.65 12.19 4.66
CA PHE A 60 3.50 12.80 3.98
C PHE A 60 2.73 11.79 3.12
N ASP A 61 3.42 10.73 2.68
CA ASP A 61 2.80 9.65 1.93
C ASP A 61 2.76 8.37 2.76
N PHE A 62 1.80 7.50 2.45
CA PHE A 62 1.71 6.19 3.07
C PHE A 62 2.60 5.19 2.33
N GLU A 63 3.10 4.22 3.07
CA GLU A 63 3.92 3.14 2.56
C GLU A 63 3.36 1.78 2.94
N SER A 64 3.66 0.78 2.13
CA SER A 64 3.43 -0.61 2.46
C SER A 64 4.72 -1.19 3.00
N ALA A 65 4.69 -1.69 4.23
CA ALA A 65 5.90 -2.19 4.87
C ALA A 65 5.61 -3.29 5.90
N ARG A 66 6.54 -4.20 6.00
CA ARG A 66 6.77 -5.09 7.12
C ARG A 66 8.06 -4.73 7.85
N TRP A 67 8.99 -4.12 7.15
CA TRP A 67 10.31 -3.76 7.64
C TRP A 67 10.55 -2.26 7.55
N LEU A 68 11.12 -1.72 8.60
CA LEU A 68 11.53 -0.32 8.70
C LEU A 68 13.01 -0.29 9.08
N GLN A 69 13.78 0.52 8.38
CA GLN A 69 15.19 0.72 8.69
C GLN A 69 15.51 2.21 8.78
N LEU A 70 16.14 2.62 9.89
CA LEU A 70 16.57 3.98 10.13
C LEU A 70 18.08 4.08 9.96
N HIS A 71 18.53 5.03 9.15
CA HIS A 71 19.92 5.45 9.05
C HIS A 71 20.04 6.84 9.65
N ILE A 72 20.89 6.98 10.65
CA ILE A 72 21.10 8.24 11.37
C ILE A 72 22.53 8.71 11.15
N ARG A 73 22.68 9.91 10.64
CA ARG A 73 23.98 10.48 10.24
C ARG A 73 24.12 11.93 10.72
N ASN A 74 25.35 12.43 10.64
CA ASN A 74 25.68 13.82 10.90
C ASN A 74 25.28 14.30 12.32
N PHE A 75 25.60 13.48 13.32
CA PHE A 75 25.35 13.83 14.72
C PHE A 75 26.63 13.73 15.57
N THR A 76 26.63 14.48 16.64
CA THR A 76 27.65 14.40 17.71
C THR A 76 26.95 14.21 19.04
N GLY A 77 27.43 13.30 19.88
CA GLY A 77 26.82 13.01 21.16
C GLY A 77 25.73 11.94 21.09
N LYS A 78 24.73 12.07 21.96
CA LYS A 78 23.69 11.06 22.14
C LYS A 78 22.49 11.31 21.24
N VAL A 79 22.00 10.25 20.62
CA VAL A 79 20.74 10.23 19.89
C VAL A 79 19.83 9.17 20.53
N THR A 80 18.57 9.49 20.71
CA THR A 80 17.58 8.55 21.24
C THR A 80 16.38 8.47 20.31
N VAL A 81 16.06 7.26 19.82
CA VAL A 81 14.92 7.01 18.92
C VAL A 81 13.83 6.26 19.66
N SER A 82 12.60 6.59 19.43
CA SER A 82 11.42 5.92 20.01
C SER A 82 10.21 5.99 19.08
N GLY A 83 9.25 5.11 19.29
CA GLY A 83 7.96 5.11 18.58
C GLY A 83 8.11 4.93 17.07
N VAL A 84 9.08 4.09 16.64
CA VAL A 84 9.23 3.73 15.22
C VAL A 84 8.11 2.81 14.80
N GLY A 85 7.36 3.18 13.77
CA GLY A 85 6.27 2.37 13.28
C GLY A 85 5.51 3.04 12.13
N LEU A 86 4.34 2.51 11.83
CA LEU A 86 3.40 3.10 10.88
C LEU A 86 2.10 3.46 11.59
N ARG A 87 1.61 4.67 11.34
CA ARG A 87 0.22 5.02 11.64
C ARG A 87 -0.65 4.40 10.56
N ARG A 88 -1.26 3.26 10.89
CA ARG A 88 -2.00 2.44 9.94
C ARG A 88 -3.14 3.21 9.28
N ARG A 89 -3.33 3.00 7.99
CA ARG A 89 -4.44 3.48 7.20
C ARG A 89 -5.32 2.28 6.82
N ILE A 90 -6.59 2.32 7.20
CA ILE A 90 -7.58 1.27 6.93
C ILE A 90 -8.86 1.93 6.43
N PHE A 91 -9.46 1.36 5.40
CA PHE A 91 -10.78 1.77 4.93
C PHE A 91 -11.82 1.51 6.04
N PRO A 92 -12.75 2.44 6.31
CA PRO A 92 -13.75 2.27 7.36
C PRO A 92 -14.86 1.32 6.90
N TRP A 93 -14.62 0.01 7.07
CA TRP A 93 -15.59 -1.02 6.70
C TRP A 93 -16.88 -0.90 7.51
N PRO A 94 -18.05 -1.18 6.91
CA PRO A 94 -19.32 -1.15 7.64
C PRO A 94 -19.44 -2.29 8.67
N HIS A 95 -18.78 -3.40 8.41
CA HIS A 95 -18.78 -4.58 9.27
C HIS A 95 -17.39 -5.19 9.36
N ASP A 96 -17.08 -5.77 10.52
CA ASP A 96 -15.92 -6.64 10.68
C ASP A 96 -16.23 -8.01 10.06
N PRO A 97 -15.25 -8.66 9.39
CA PRO A 97 -15.48 -9.98 8.81
C PRO A 97 -15.68 -11.01 9.92
N ALA A 98 -16.84 -11.62 9.96
CA ALA A 98 -17.20 -12.65 10.95
C ALA A 98 -16.96 -14.08 10.45
N ILE A 99 -15.90 -14.30 9.69
CA ILE A 99 -15.57 -15.59 9.11
C ILE A 99 -14.77 -16.41 10.12
N ARG A 100 -15.32 -17.59 10.49
CA ARG A 100 -14.68 -18.54 11.37
C ARG A 100 -14.60 -19.91 10.70
N ILE A 101 -13.39 -20.45 10.64
CA ILE A 101 -13.06 -21.73 10.00
C ILE A 101 -12.50 -22.64 11.07
N GLY A 102 -13.00 -23.88 11.15
CA GLY A 102 -12.60 -24.85 12.19
C GLY A 102 -11.15 -25.28 12.08
N ASP A 103 -10.54 -25.24 10.90
CA ASP A 103 -9.13 -25.54 10.70
C ASP A 103 -8.27 -24.28 10.96
N PRO A 104 -7.33 -24.32 11.94
CA PRO A 104 -6.50 -23.17 12.26
C PRO A 104 -5.54 -22.74 11.13
N ALA A 105 -5.15 -23.64 10.24
CA ALA A 105 -4.27 -23.32 9.12
C ALA A 105 -5.06 -22.52 8.06
N ILE A 106 -6.27 -22.96 7.76
CA ILE A 106 -7.16 -22.27 6.82
C ILE A 106 -7.61 -20.93 7.42
N GLN A 107 -7.88 -20.86 8.72
CA GLN A 107 -8.20 -19.59 9.39
C GLN A 107 -7.08 -18.57 9.24
N ARG A 108 -5.81 -18.96 9.39
CA ARG A 108 -4.66 -18.04 9.17
C ARG A 108 -4.60 -17.53 7.74
N VAL A 109 -4.89 -18.36 6.75
CA VAL A 109 -4.97 -17.93 5.34
C VAL A 109 -6.08 -16.90 5.17
N MET A 110 -7.24 -17.14 5.77
CA MET A 110 -8.37 -16.20 5.73
C MET A 110 -8.03 -14.86 6.40
N ASP A 111 -7.41 -14.90 7.56
CA ASP A 111 -6.98 -13.67 8.26
C ASP A 111 -5.95 -12.88 7.42
N ALA A 112 -5.02 -13.56 6.78
CA ALA A 112 -4.07 -12.94 5.85
C ALA A 112 -4.76 -12.32 4.63
N THR A 113 -5.77 -12.97 4.08
CA THR A 113 -6.58 -12.44 2.97
C THR A 113 -7.34 -11.17 3.38
N VAL A 114 -7.95 -11.17 4.58
CA VAL A 114 -8.61 -9.99 5.14
C VAL A 114 -7.60 -8.85 5.33
N ASN A 115 -6.40 -9.13 5.84
CA ASN A 115 -5.35 -8.13 5.98
C ASN A 115 -4.89 -7.58 4.61
N THR A 116 -4.84 -8.42 3.58
CA THR A 116 -4.52 -8.00 2.21
C THR A 116 -5.58 -7.02 1.68
N LEU A 117 -6.87 -7.31 1.86
CA LEU A 117 -7.94 -6.38 1.50
C LEU A 117 -7.84 -5.06 2.27
N ASN A 118 -7.53 -5.10 3.56
CA ASN A 118 -7.30 -3.91 4.38
C ASN A 118 -6.14 -3.05 3.83
N ASN A 119 -5.11 -3.67 3.32
CA ASN A 119 -3.97 -2.97 2.76
C ASN A 119 -4.27 -2.40 1.36
N SER A 120 -4.98 -3.13 0.51
CA SER A 120 -5.29 -2.74 -0.88
C SER A 120 -6.45 -1.76 -1.00
N ALA A 121 -7.33 -1.70 0.01
CA ALA A 121 -8.48 -0.79 0.02
C ALA A 121 -8.15 0.51 0.76
N GLN A 122 -7.95 1.56 0.00
CA GLN A 122 -7.67 2.90 0.50
C GLN A 122 -8.80 3.85 0.04
N ASP A 123 -8.49 4.93 -0.66
CA ASP A 123 -9.51 5.72 -1.38
C ASP A 123 -10.02 4.99 -2.62
N LEU A 124 -9.22 4.07 -3.11
CA LEU A 124 -9.45 3.20 -4.24
C LEU A 124 -9.11 1.76 -3.84
N ILE A 125 -9.59 0.79 -4.62
CA ILE A 125 -9.05 -0.56 -4.59
C ILE A 125 -7.90 -0.61 -5.58
N VAL A 126 -6.76 -1.14 -5.16
CA VAL A 126 -5.56 -1.24 -5.99
C VAL A 126 -4.99 -2.67 -5.94
N ASP A 127 -4.19 -3.01 -6.95
CA ASP A 127 -3.50 -4.30 -7.06
C ASP A 127 -2.61 -4.59 -5.85
N GLY A 128 -1.71 -3.65 -5.55
CA GLY A 128 -0.79 -3.74 -4.43
C GLY A 128 -0.30 -2.38 -3.99
N MET A 129 0.08 -2.25 -2.73
CA MET A 129 0.41 -0.97 -2.11
C MET A 129 1.89 -0.63 -2.12
N GLY A 130 2.75 -1.60 -2.45
CA GLY A 130 4.19 -1.37 -2.46
C GLY A 130 4.69 -0.78 -3.77
N ARG A 131 4.29 -1.35 -4.89
CA ARG A 131 4.84 -1.02 -6.22
C ARG A 131 3.92 -0.12 -7.03
N GLU A 132 2.87 -0.67 -7.62
CA GLU A 132 2.11 -0.01 -8.67
C GLU A 132 1.01 0.90 -8.16
N ARG A 133 0.29 0.49 -7.14
CA ARG A 133 -0.79 1.26 -6.51
C ARG A 133 -1.86 1.69 -7.52
N GLN A 134 -2.25 0.80 -8.44
CA GLN A 134 -3.15 1.12 -9.54
C GLN A 134 -4.42 0.27 -9.52
N GLN A 135 -5.49 0.82 -10.06
CA GLN A 135 -6.76 0.12 -10.27
C GLN A 135 -6.72 -0.68 -11.57
N TYR A 136 -6.11 -1.87 -11.54
CA TYR A 136 -6.19 -2.80 -12.65
C TYR A 136 -7.54 -3.50 -12.69
N SER A 137 -8.10 -3.66 -13.90
CA SER A 137 -9.41 -4.30 -14.08
C SER A 137 -9.42 -5.76 -13.64
N GLY A 138 -8.39 -6.53 -14.01
CA GLY A 138 -8.27 -7.92 -13.64
C GLY A 138 -8.15 -8.12 -12.12
N ASP A 139 -7.13 -7.51 -11.53
CA ASP A 139 -6.84 -7.64 -10.09
C ASP A 139 -7.98 -7.11 -9.23
N CYS A 140 -8.41 -5.88 -9.50
CA CYS A 140 -9.44 -5.24 -8.69
C CYS A 140 -10.82 -5.88 -8.89
N GLY A 141 -11.11 -6.45 -10.06
CA GLY A 141 -12.37 -7.12 -10.31
C GLY A 141 -12.67 -8.23 -9.29
N HIS A 142 -11.70 -9.08 -9.04
CA HIS A 142 -11.81 -10.13 -8.02
C HIS A 142 -11.92 -9.54 -6.60
N GLN A 143 -11.21 -8.45 -6.32
CA GLN A 143 -11.25 -7.78 -5.03
C GLN A 143 -12.64 -7.17 -4.74
N LEU A 144 -13.37 -6.68 -5.76
CA LEU A 144 -14.72 -6.13 -5.57
C LEU A 144 -15.67 -7.17 -4.96
N HIS A 145 -15.66 -8.39 -5.49
CA HIS A 145 -16.47 -9.50 -4.96
C HIS A 145 -16.06 -9.86 -3.53
N ALA A 146 -14.74 -9.94 -3.28
CA ALA A 146 -14.21 -10.24 -1.95
C ALA A 146 -14.62 -9.16 -0.93
N VAL A 147 -14.55 -7.88 -1.29
CA VAL A 147 -14.94 -6.76 -0.43
C VAL A 147 -16.43 -6.79 -0.11
N MET A 148 -17.28 -7.02 -1.10
CA MET A 148 -18.74 -7.14 -0.88
C MET A 148 -19.07 -8.33 0.02
N GLY A 149 -18.50 -9.50 -0.27
CA GLY A 149 -18.78 -10.73 0.49
C GLY A 149 -18.20 -10.73 1.91
N THR A 150 -17.04 -10.10 2.11
CA THR A 150 -16.35 -10.11 3.41
C THR A 150 -16.85 -9.01 4.35
N PHE A 151 -17.06 -7.81 3.84
CA PHE A 151 -17.36 -6.63 4.65
C PHE A 151 -18.75 -6.04 4.42
N GLY A 152 -19.53 -6.54 3.47
CA GLY A 152 -20.81 -5.94 3.07
C GLY A 152 -20.66 -4.53 2.45
N GLU A 153 -19.43 -4.16 2.02
CA GLU A 153 -19.13 -2.83 1.51
C GLU A 153 -19.48 -2.73 0.02
N THR A 154 -20.28 -1.75 -0.34
CA THR A 154 -20.73 -1.51 -1.72
C THR A 154 -20.32 -0.16 -2.30
N ARG A 155 -19.95 0.80 -1.44
CA ARG A 155 -19.55 2.16 -1.88
C ARG A 155 -18.24 2.13 -2.64
N LEU A 156 -17.27 1.36 -2.14
CA LEU A 156 -15.94 1.24 -2.74
C LEU A 156 -16.00 0.53 -4.10
N PRO A 157 -16.68 -0.64 -4.24
CA PRO A 157 -16.97 -1.24 -5.55
C PRO A 157 -17.68 -0.30 -6.53
N ARG A 158 -18.72 0.38 -6.06
CA ARG A 158 -19.43 1.37 -6.89
C ARG A 158 -18.50 2.50 -7.34
N ARG A 159 -17.67 3.01 -6.43
CA ARG A 159 -16.68 4.05 -6.76
C ARG A 159 -15.67 3.56 -7.79
N PHE A 160 -15.17 2.33 -7.65
CA PHE A 160 -14.29 1.72 -8.62
C PHE A 160 -14.91 1.71 -10.02
N LEU A 161 -16.12 1.18 -10.17
CA LEU A 161 -16.81 1.07 -11.47
C LEU A 161 -17.03 2.46 -12.10
N ILE A 162 -17.48 3.44 -11.34
CA ILE A 162 -17.68 4.82 -11.82
C ILE A 162 -16.35 5.43 -12.28
N THR A 163 -15.32 5.31 -11.47
CA THR A 163 -14.01 5.90 -11.80
C THR A 163 -13.40 5.18 -13.01
N TYR A 164 -13.48 3.86 -13.03
CA TYR A 164 -12.93 3.05 -14.11
C TYR A 164 -13.63 3.33 -15.46
N SER A 165 -14.96 3.53 -15.43
CA SER A 165 -15.73 3.87 -16.65
C SER A 165 -15.27 5.17 -17.32
N GLN A 166 -14.67 6.09 -16.57
CA GLN A 166 -14.09 7.33 -17.11
C GLN A 166 -12.84 7.08 -17.95
N GLY A 167 -12.24 5.90 -17.85
CA GLY A 167 -11.09 5.47 -18.64
C GLY A 167 -11.44 4.87 -19.99
N LEU A 168 -12.70 4.94 -20.44
CA LEU A 168 -13.12 4.48 -21.75
C LEU A 168 -12.43 5.32 -22.84
N SER A 169 -11.73 4.66 -23.74
CA SER A 169 -11.07 5.33 -24.87
C SER A 169 -12.09 5.79 -25.92
N SER A 170 -11.68 6.73 -26.79
CA SER A 170 -12.48 7.15 -27.93
C SER A 170 -12.72 6.01 -28.95
N GLU A 171 -11.93 4.95 -28.88
CA GLU A 171 -12.03 3.77 -29.74
C GLU A 171 -12.95 2.68 -29.14
N GLY A 172 -13.54 2.93 -27.94
CA GLY A 172 -14.55 2.06 -27.30
C GLY A 172 -13.98 0.90 -26.49
N TYR A 173 -12.71 0.95 -26.05
CA TYR A 173 -12.13 -0.03 -25.13
C TYR A 173 -11.70 0.60 -23.80
N PHE A 174 -11.69 -0.19 -22.76
CA PHE A 174 -11.15 0.21 -21.47
C PHE A 174 -9.64 0.01 -21.42
N LEU A 175 -8.95 0.88 -20.70
CA LEU A 175 -7.55 0.70 -20.35
C LEU A 175 -7.45 -0.39 -19.26
N ASP A 176 -6.28 -1.06 -19.11
CA ASP A 176 -6.14 -2.11 -18.11
C ASP A 176 -6.10 -1.56 -16.68
N CYS A 177 -5.71 -0.30 -16.52
CA CYS A 177 -5.81 0.42 -15.24
C CYS A 177 -6.36 1.83 -15.44
N TRP A 178 -7.19 2.28 -14.50
CA TRP A 178 -7.71 3.66 -14.48
C TRP A 178 -8.18 4.06 -13.07
N PRO A 179 -7.87 5.28 -12.60
CA PRO A 179 -6.92 6.22 -13.19
C PRO A 179 -5.50 5.65 -13.17
N ALA A 180 -4.75 5.92 -14.23
CA ALA A 180 -3.35 5.53 -14.32
C ALA A 180 -2.47 6.76 -14.15
N TYR A 181 -1.52 6.71 -13.24
CA TYR A 181 -0.49 7.73 -13.10
C TYR A 181 0.62 7.52 -14.14
N ASP A 182 0.82 6.29 -14.57
CA ASP A 182 1.84 5.94 -15.55
C ASP A 182 1.30 6.08 -16.98
N ARG A 183 1.83 7.08 -17.68
CA ARG A 183 1.49 7.33 -19.07
C ARG A 183 1.92 6.19 -20.01
N LEU A 184 2.97 5.45 -19.65
CA LEU A 184 3.49 4.35 -20.46
C LEU A 184 2.54 3.15 -20.45
N ALA A 185 1.93 2.83 -19.34
CA ALA A 185 0.94 1.74 -19.24
C ALA A 185 -0.19 1.94 -20.26
N ARG A 186 -0.69 3.16 -20.41
CA ARG A 186 -1.74 3.51 -21.38
C ARG A 186 -1.31 3.38 -22.83
N VAL A 187 -0.06 3.70 -23.12
CA VAL A 187 0.50 3.64 -24.49
C VAL A 187 0.81 2.20 -24.86
N MET A 188 1.40 1.45 -23.96
CA MET A 188 1.74 0.04 -24.18
C MET A 188 0.50 -0.82 -24.42
N GLN A 189 -0.58 -0.58 -23.69
CA GLN A 189 -1.84 -1.26 -23.89
C GLN A 189 -2.39 -1.12 -25.30
N LYS A 190 -2.42 0.12 -25.81
CA LYS A 190 -2.85 0.40 -27.18
C LYS A 190 -1.97 -0.31 -28.20
N GLN A 191 -0.65 -0.35 -27.96
CA GLN A 191 0.30 -0.98 -28.89
C GLN A 191 0.27 -2.50 -28.86
N LEU A 192 -0.02 -3.10 -27.70
CA LEU A 192 0.00 -4.55 -27.53
C LEU A 192 -1.38 -5.20 -27.70
N GLY A 193 -2.43 -4.41 -27.93
CA GLY A 193 -3.79 -4.91 -28.06
C GLY A 193 -4.30 -5.60 -26.77
N LEU A 194 -3.73 -5.26 -25.62
CA LEU A 194 -4.09 -5.81 -24.32
C LEU A 194 -5.41 -5.26 -23.77
N SER A 195 -6.26 -4.72 -24.64
CA SER A 195 -7.61 -4.24 -24.30
C SER A 195 -8.55 -5.33 -23.77
N ASN A 196 -8.10 -6.57 -23.69
CA ASN A 196 -8.91 -7.74 -23.34
C ASN A 196 -8.98 -8.03 -21.83
N TRP A 197 -8.47 -7.18 -20.98
CA TRP A 197 -8.78 -7.20 -19.55
C TRP A 197 -10.19 -6.61 -19.27
N GLY A 198 -10.92 -6.42 -20.34
CA GLY A 198 -12.32 -6.12 -20.35
C GLY A 198 -13.03 -7.18 -19.56
N PRO A 199 -14.15 -7.25 -19.39
CA PRO A 199 -15.10 -6.37 -18.77
C PRO A 199 -15.43 -6.89 -17.39
N LEU A 200 -15.07 -6.18 -16.39
CA LEU A 200 -15.74 -6.27 -15.09
C LEU A 200 -17.26 -6.11 -15.19
N LEU A 201 -17.71 -5.63 -16.34
CA LEU A 201 -19.12 -5.36 -16.61
C LEU A 201 -19.89 -6.62 -17.03
N ASP A 202 -19.21 -7.69 -17.47
CA ASP A 202 -19.88 -8.95 -17.86
C ASP A 202 -20.06 -9.90 -16.68
N HIS A 203 -19.65 -9.53 -15.48
CA HIS A 203 -19.79 -10.32 -14.24
C HIS A 203 -20.79 -9.68 -13.24
N GLY A 204 -21.57 -8.71 -13.70
CA GLY A 204 -22.62 -8.06 -12.92
C GLY A 204 -23.93 -8.86 -12.90
#